data_ffbc29b57ebd583323779272b58feffd
#
_entry.id   ffbc29b57ebd583323779272b58feffd
#
_cell.length_a   1.000
_cell.length_b   1.000
_cell.length_c   1.000
_cell.angle_alpha   90.00
_cell.angle_beta   90.00
_cell.angle_gamma   90.00
#
_symmetry.space_group_name_H-M   'P 1'
#
loop_
_entity.id
_entity.type
_entity.pdbx_description
1 polymer ?
#
loop_
_entity_poly.entity_id
_entity_poly.type
_entity_poly.pdbx_seq_one_letter_code
_entity_poly.pdbx_strand_id
1 'polypeptide(L)'
;MTTAVNSQSYEVEIRQRNDQQMLVILLAHIPVVGLLVPMGYGTTMFALIASLLVGGLATAGFFTMRGTRALSSLFAICLMLFSAIMIQAQLGRIEMHFHIFAALALVIIYRDWLPVVVAAGTIAVHHLALTGLQLSGASFGNMALMIFNYDCSWSIAFLHAAFVVFEAAILVFFAIRMGAEQKQSIQIIEIIRGFDSNNDLTTRLDD
;
A
#
# COMPACT_ATOMS: atom_id res chain seq x y z
N MET A 1 -26.32 28.15 14.51
CA MET A 1 -25.29 28.15 13.45
C MET A 1 -24.89 26.70 13.20
N THR A 2 -25.62 25.99 12.37
CA THR A 2 -25.28 24.64 11.94
C THR A 2 -24.28 24.79 10.77
N THR A 3 -23.00 24.53 11.02
CA THR A 3 -22.00 24.49 9.99
C THR A 3 -22.38 23.40 9.00
N ALA A 4 -22.70 23.79 7.78
CA ALA A 4 -22.79 22.86 6.66
C ALA A 4 -21.46 22.08 6.61
N VAL A 5 -21.50 20.80 6.96
CA VAL A 5 -20.34 19.93 6.87
C VAL A 5 -20.16 19.67 5.37
N ASN A 6 -19.13 20.28 4.78
CA ASN A 6 -18.83 20.21 3.37
C ASN A 6 -18.38 18.77 3.00
N SER A 7 -18.75 18.27 1.81
CA SER A 7 -18.33 16.98 1.24
C SER A 7 -16.81 16.73 1.38
N GLN A 8 -16.01 17.76 1.24
CA GLN A 8 -14.57 17.69 1.45
C GLN A 8 -14.17 17.28 2.87
N SER A 9 -14.91 17.71 3.89
CA SER A 9 -14.61 17.31 5.28
C SER A 9 -14.90 15.83 5.52
N TYR A 10 -15.94 15.27 4.91
CA TYR A 10 -16.23 13.84 4.96
C TYR A 10 -15.17 12.98 4.26
N GLU A 11 -14.73 13.40 3.08
CA GLU A 11 -13.67 12.69 2.38
C GLU A 11 -12.37 12.65 3.20
N VAL A 12 -12.01 13.78 3.84
CA VAL A 12 -10.84 13.86 4.71
C VAL A 12 -11.01 12.97 5.94
N GLU A 13 -12.18 12.95 6.58
CA GLU A 13 -12.45 12.12 7.75
C GLU A 13 -12.36 10.62 7.42
N ILE A 14 -12.97 10.18 6.30
CA ILE A 14 -12.87 8.80 5.84
C ILE A 14 -11.41 8.44 5.58
N ARG A 15 -10.65 9.31 4.91
CA ARG A 15 -9.24 9.09 4.62
C ARG A 15 -8.41 8.99 5.91
N GLN A 16 -8.66 9.87 6.90
CA GLN A 16 -7.98 9.82 8.20
C GLN A 16 -8.26 8.53 8.97
N ARG A 17 -9.48 7.99 8.87
CA ARG A 17 -9.83 6.69 9.44
C ARG A 17 -9.09 5.55 8.75
N ASN A 18 -9.03 5.57 7.42
CA ASN A 18 -8.29 4.59 6.63
C ASN A 18 -6.78 4.66 6.94
N ASP A 19 -6.22 5.87 7.10
CA ASP A 19 -4.83 6.08 7.50
C ASP A 19 -4.53 5.44 8.86
N GLN A 20 -5.43 5.59 9.82
CA GLN A 20 -5.27 4.96 11.14
C GLN A 20 -5.28 3.44 11.05
N GLN A 21 -6.21 2.86 10.29
CA GLN A 21 -6.27 1.42 10.07
C GLN A 21 -5.01 0.90 9.36
N MET A 22 -4.56 1.60 8.33
CA MET A 22 -3.37 1.22 7.58
C MET A 22 -2.10 1.34 8.42
N LEU A 23 -1.98 2.36 9.28
CA LEU A 23 -0.86 2.46 10.21
C LEU A 23 -0.81 1.26 11.17
N VAL A 24 -1.95 0.85 11.72
CA VAL A 24 -2.02 -0.35 12.58
C VAL A 24 -1.54 -1.59 11.83
N ILE A 25 -1.99 -1.77 10.59
CA ILE A 25 -1.54 -2.89 9.73
C ILE A 25 -0.04 -2.83 9.50
N LEU A 26 0.51 -1.67 9.14
CA LEU A 26 1.96 -1.49 8.90
C LEU A 26 2.79 -1.77 10.17
N LEU A 27 2.34 -1.30 11.32
CA LEU A 27 3.03 -1.57 12.58
C LEU A 27 2.95 -3.05 12.99
N ALA A 28 1.85 -3.72 12.69
CA ALA A 28 1.71 -5.17 12.91
C ALA A 28 2.66 -6.00 12.02
N HIS A 29 3.10 -5.46 10.86
CA HIS A 29 4.12 -6.12 10.04
C HIS A 29 5.50 -6.17 10.72
N ILE A 30 5.83 -5.22 11.60
CA ILE A 30 7.17 -5.14 12.22
C ILE A 30 7.55 -6.45 12.93
N PRO A 31 6.77 -6.96 13.91
CA PRO A 31 7.13 -8.21 14.58
C PRO A 31 7.08 -9.43 13.64
N VAL A 32 6.16 -9.45 12.68
CA VAL A 32 6.04 -10.57 11.74
C VAL A 32 7.23 -10.58 10.79
N VAL A 33 7.48 -9.49 10.10
CA VAL A 33 8.54 -9.39 9.08
C VAL A 33 9.93 -9.31 9.71
N GLY A 34 10.05 -8.64 10.86
CA GLY A 34 11.34 -8.45 11.53
C GLY A 34 11.83 -9.65 12.35
N LEU A 35 10.91 -10.48 12.88
CA LEU A 35 11.27 -11.57 13.79
C LEU A 35 10.85 -12.95 13.26
N LEU A 36 9.60 -13.12 12.80
CA LEU A 36 9.09 -14.43 12.41
C LEU A 36 9.59 -14.87 11.03
N VAL A 37 9.51 -13.98 10.03
CA VAL A 37 9.90 -14.29 8.65
C VAL A 37 11.37 -14.71 8.53
N PRO A 38 12.36 -14.05 9.16
CA PRO A 38 13.78 -14.40 8.99
C PRO A 38 14.22 -15.64 9.78
N MET A 39 13.33 -16.30 10.53
CA MET A 39 13.69 -17.46 11.35
C MET A 39 14.30 -18.58 10.51
N GLY A 40 15.48 -19.03 10.90
CA GLY A 40 16.23 -20.07 10.18
C GLY A 40 17.07 -19.61 8.99
N TYR A 41 17.02 -18.31 8.62
CA TYR A 41 17.77 -17.77 7.46
C TYR A 41 19.01 -16.95 7.84
N GLY A 42 19.24 -16.65 9.11
CA GLY A 42 20.37 -15.81 9.55
C GLY A 42 20.25 -14.33 9.21
N THR A 43 19.08 -13.87 8.73
CA THR A 43 18.83 -12.51 8.24
C THR A 43 18.03 -11.65 9.23
N THR A 44 17.86 -12.11 10.48
CA THR A 44 16.99 -11.46 11.49
C THR A 44 17.39 -10.02 11.77
N MET A 45 18.69 -9.73 11.91
CA MET A 45 19.15 -8.36 12.17
C MET A 45 18.79 -7.41 11.02
N PHE A 46 19.00 -7.84 9.77
CA PHE A 46 18.60 -7.09 8.59
C PHE A 46 17.09 -6.83 8.58
N ALA A 47 16.29 -7.89 8.72
CA ALA A 47 14.84 -7.82 8.66
C ALA A 47 14.27 -6.92 9.75
N LEU A 48 14.77 -7.03 10.99
CA LEU A 48 14.33 -6.21 12.12
C LEU A 48 14.66 -4.74 11.92
N ILE A 49 15.90 -4.40 11.57
CA ILE A 49 16.31 -3.00 11.36
C ILE A 49 15.51 -2.40 10.20
N ALA A 50 15.42 -3.12 9.07
CA ALA A 50 14.66 -2.65 7.90
C ALA A 50 13.16 -2.45 8.24
N SER A 51 12.55 -3.38 8.97
CA SER A 51 11.14 -3.28 9.40
C SER A 51 10.91 -2.09 10.33
N LEU A 52 11.82 -1.84 11.28
CA LEU A 52 11.74 -0.67 12.17
C LEU A 52 11.88 0.64 11.40
N LEU A 53 12.76 0.71 10.41
CA LEU A 53 12.91 1.89 9.54
C LEU A 53 11.64 2.18 8.74
N VAL A 54 11.03 1.14 8.13
CA VAL A 54 9.77 1.29 7.39
C VAL A 54 8.63 1.69 8.31
N GLY A 55 8.51 1.07 9.49
CA GLY A 55 7.51 1.45 10.49
C GLY A 55 7.70 2.87 11.02
N GLY A 56 8.96 3.30 11.23
CA GLY A 56 9.31 4.67 11.60
C GLY A 56 8.91 5.68 10.51
N LEU A 57 9.21 5.37 9.24
CA LEU A 57 8.79 6.18 8.09
C LEU A 57 7.26 6.31 8.00
N ALA A 58 6.55 5.19 8.14
CA ALA A 58 5.09 5.19 8.14
C ALA A 58 4.52 6.05 9.28
N THR A 59 5.07 5.91 10.49
CA THR A 59 4.65 6.68 11.66
C THR A 59 4.92 8.18 11.48
N ALA A 60 6.11 8.56 11.00
CA ALA A 60 6.44 9.95 10.70
C ALA A 60 5.49 10.55 9.64
N GLY A 61 5.21 9.80 8.57
CA GLY A 61 4.23 10.19 7.56
C GLY A 61 2.83 10.41 8.13
N PHE A 62 2.39 9.52 9.03
CA PHE A 62 1.08 9.64 9.68
C PHE A 62 0.93 10.95 10.47
N PHE A 63 1.94 11.33 11.22
CA PHE A 63 1.88 12.58 12.01
C PHE A 63 1.99 13.85 11.17
N THR A 64 2.60 13.77 9.98
CA THR A 64 2.85 14.95 9.13
C THR A 64 1.85 15.13 8.00
N MET A 65 1.24 14.04 7.49
CA MET A 65 0.46 14.06 6.24
C MET A 65 -0.92 13.39 6.35
N ARG A 66 -1.43 13.18 7.58
CA ARG A 66 -2.71 12.47 7.81
C ARG A 66 -3.87 13.10 7.03
N GLY A 67 -4.67 12.27 6.37
CA GLY A 67 -5.82 12.68 5.57
C GLY A 67 -5.48 13.08 4.12
N THR A 68 -4.22 12.95 3.70
CA THR A 68 -3.79 13.34 2.35
C THR A 68 -3.58 12.14 1.41
N ARG A 69 -3.68 12.37 0.09
CA ARG A 69 -3.30 11.37 -0.93
C ARG A 69 -1.81 11.02 -0.86
N ALA A 70 -0.97 11.94 -0.41
CA ALA A 70 0.45 11.69 -0.24
C ALA A 70 0.71 10.62 0.82
N LEU A 71 -0.01 10.65 1.95
CA LEU A 71 0.12 9.62 2.98
C LEU A 71 -0.34 8.25 2.50
N SER A 72 -1.49 8.16 1.81
CA SER A 72 -1.96 6.88 1.29
C SER A 72 -0.97 6.26 0.28
N SER A 73 -0.31 7.10 -0.53
CA SER A 73 0.76 6.67 -1.44
C SER A 73 2.02 6.23 -0.68
N LEU A 74 2.42 6.96 0.38
CA LEU A 74 3.54 6.56 1.23
C LEU A 74 3.28 5.22 1.92
N PHE A 75 2.07 5.00 2.43
CA PHE A 75 1.70 3.73 3.05
C PHE A 75 1.69 2.57 2.06
N ALA A 76 1.29 2.82 0.82
CA ALA A 76 1.40 1.85 -0.27
C ALA A 76 2.87 1.48 -0.56
N ILE A 77 3.78 2.46 -0.57
CA ILE A 77 5.24 2.22 -0.66
C ILE A 77 5.71 1.39 0.54
N CYS A 78 5.32 1.74 1.77
CA CYS A 78 5.72 1.02 2.98
C CYS A 78 5.28 -0.46 2.94
N LEU A 79 4.06 -0.76 2.47
CA LEU A 79 3.60 -2.14 2.29
C LEU A 79 4.48 -2.91 1.29
N MET A 80 4.84 -2.30 0.17
CA MET A 80 5.74 -2.92 -0.82
C MET A 80 7.16 -3.09 -0.28
N LEU A 81 7.64 -2.16 0.56
CA LEU A 81 8.92 -2.32 1.24
C LEU A 81 8.90 -3.49 2.24
N PHE A 82 7.79 -3.72 2.96
CA PHE A 82 7.66 -4.93 3.78
C PHE A 82 7.71 -6.20 2.92
N SER A 83 7.05 -6.22 1.75
CA SER A 83 7.18 -7.35 0.80
C SER A 83 8.64 -7.56 0.36
N ALA A 84 9.34 -6.47 0.03
CA ALA A 84 10.76 -6.51 -0.35
C ALA A 84 11.65 -7.07 0.78
N ILE A 85 11.40 -6.64 2.03
CA ILE A 85 12.12 -7.15 3.21
C ILE A 85 11.85 -8.66 3.38
N MET A 86 10.60 -9.12 3.25
CA MET A 86 10.25 -10.53 3.36
C MET A 86 10.97 -11.39 2.32
N ILE A 87 10.99 -10.94 1.07
CA ILE A 87 11.67 -11.63 -0.03
C ILE A 87 13.17 -11.74 0.28
N GLN A 88 13.82 -10.64 0.65
CA GLN A 88 15.25 -10.64 0.95
C GLN A 88 15.55 -11.42 2.25
N ALA A 89 14.70 -11.34 3.27
CA ALA A 89 14.88 -12.04 4.55
C ALA A 89 14.87 -13.56 4.41
N GLN A 90 14.16 -14.09 3.41
CA GLN A 90 14.16 -15.52 3.06
C GLN A 90 14.94 -15.83 1.78
N LEU A 91 15.88 -14.95 1.42
CA LEU A 91 16.82 -15.14 0.31
C LEU A 91 16.12 -15.51 -1.03
N GLY A 92 15.08 -14.74 -1.38
CA GLY A 92 14.38 -14.85 -2.65
C GLY A 92 13.35 -15.98 -2.74
N ARG A 93 12.87 -16.49 -1.61
CA ARG A 93 11.88 -17.57 -1.59
C ARG A 93 10.57 -17.15 -2.23
N ILE A 94 10.04 -18.00 -3.13
CA ILE A 94 8.89 -17.66 -3.97
C ILE A 94 7.62 -17.38 -3.15
N GLU A 95 7.41 -18.06 -2.02
CA GLU A 95 6.24 -17.88 -1.19
C GLU A 95 6.15 -16.47 -0.60
N MET A 96 7.28 -15.79 -0.41
CA MET A 96 7.31 -14.42 0.09
C MET A 96 6.78 -13.40 -0.93
N HIS A 97 6.79 -13.76 -2.22
CA HIS A 97 6.23 -12.92 -3.27
C HIS A 97 4.69 -12.85 -3.21
N PHE A 98 4.02 -13.87 -2.65
CA PHE A 98 2.56 -13.84 -2.49
C PHE A 98 2.09 -12.69 -1.58
N HIS A 99 2.95 -12.21 -0.69
CA HIS A 99 2.64 -11.04 0.12
C HIS A 99 2.39 -9.78 -0.73
N ILE A 100 3.03 -9.64 -1.89
CA ILE A 100 2.83 -8.51 -2.81
C ILE A 100 1.35 -8.38 -3.20
N PHE A 101 0.72 -9.49 -3.57
CA PHE A 101 -0.68 -9.53 -3.99
C PHE A 101 -1.61 -9.17 -2.82
N ALA A 102 -1.37 -9.74 -1.64
CA ALA A 102 -2.13 -9.39 -0.43
C ALA A 102 -1.97 -7.90 -0.06
N ALA A 103 -0.76 -7.38 -0.15
CA ALA A 103 -0.45 -5.98 0.16
C ALA A 103 -1.08 -5.01 -0.87
N LEU A 104 -1.07 -5.35 -2.17
CA LEU A 104 -1.78 -4.59 -3.21
C LEU A 104 -3.29 -4.55 -2.94
N ALA A 105 -3.88 -5.69 -2.56
CA ALA A 105 -5.30 -5.75 -2.23
C ALA A 105 -5.65 -4.88 -0.99
N LEU A 106 -4.78 -4.80 0.01
CA LEU A 106 -4.99 -3.94 1.18
C LEU A 106 -5.06 -2.46 0.83
N VAL A 107 -4.32 -2.01 -0.19
CA VAL A 107 -4.28 -0.60 -0.62
C VAL A 107 -5.65 -0.11 -1.11
N ILE A 108 -6.55 -1.00 -1.55
CA ILE A 108 -7.88 -0.67 -2.06
C ILE A 108 -8.78 0.01 -0.99
N ILE A 109 -8.43 -0.09 0.29
CA ILE A 109 -9.15 0.59 1.38
C ILE A 109 -9.30 2.09 1.14
N TYR A 110 -8.35 2.70 0.41
CA TYR A 110 -8.38 4.11 0.07
C TYR A 110 -9.38 4.48 -1.02
N ARG A 111 -9.90 3.50 -1.78
CA ARG A 111 -10.82 3.71 -2.91
C ARG A 111 -10.30 4.75 -3.90
N ASP A 112 -8.97 4.75 -4.08
CA ASP A 112 -8.22 5.70 -4.90
C ASP A 112 -7.20 4.91 -5.74
N TRP A 113 -7.17 5.17 -7.04
CA TRP A 113 -6.30 4.48 -7.99
C TRP A 113 -4.81 4.78 -7.78
N LEU A 114 -4.49 6.00 -7.27
CA LEU A 114 -3.10 6.46 -7.18
C LEU A 114 -2.24 5.60 -6.23
N PRO A 115 -2.65 5.29 -5.00
CA PRO A 115 -1.88 4.40 -4.12
C PRO A 115 -1.63 3.02 -4.73
N VAL A 116 -2.58 2.48 -5.50
CA VAL A 116 -2.42 1.18 -6.19
C VAL A 116 -1.32 1.25 -7.24
N VAL A 117 -1.34 2.29 -8.09
CA VAL A 117 -0.30 2.49 -9.11
C VAL A 117 1.07 2.73 -8.49
N VAL A 118 1.13 3.50 -7.40
CA VAL A 118 2.37 3.75 -6.65
C VAL A 118 2.93 2.44 -6.05
N ALA A 119 2.08 1.60 -5.45
CA ALA A 119 2.49 0.29 -4.94
C ALA A 119 3.04 -0.61 -6.05
N ALA A 120 2.29 -0.76 -7.15
CA ALA A 120 2.71 -1.57 -8.29
C ALA A 120 4.02 -1.06 -8.91
N GLY A 121 4.18 0.24 -9.06
CA GLY A 121 5.42 0.87 -9.53
C GLY A 121 6.60 0.62 -8.59
N THR A 122 6.37 0.73 -7.28
CA THR A 122 7.41 0.48 -6.26
C THR A 122 7.93 -0.95 -6.34
N ILE A 123 7.04 -1.93 -6.39
CA ILE A 123 7.46 -3.33 -6.43
C ILE A 123 8.05 -3.73 -7.79
N ALA A 124 7.59 -3.12 -8.88
CA ALA A 124 8.19 -3.33 -10.20
C ALA A 124 9.64 -2.82 -10.24
N VAL A 125 9.89 -1.61 -9.74
CA VAL A 125 11.25 -1.05 -9.63
C VAL A 125 12.13 -1.95 -8.74
N HIS A 126 11.62 -2.41 -7.60
CA HIS A 126 12.33 -3.35 -6.73
C HIS A 126 12.73 -4.63 -7.48
N HIS A 127 11.79 -5.27 -8.19
CA HIS A 127 12.09 -6.52 -8.92
C HIS A 127 13.12 -6.32 -10.01
N LEU A 128 12.99 -5.27 -10.81
CA LEU A 128 13.97 -4.99 -11.88
C LEU A 128 15.36 -4.67 -11.32
N ALA A 129 15.43 -3.83 -10.27
CA ALA A 129 16.70 -3.47 -9.64
C ALA A 129 17.37 -4.68 -8.99
N LEU A 130 16.63 -5.47 -8.20
CA LEU A 130 17.17 -6.64 -7.52
C LEU A 130 17.52 -7.77 -8.49
N THR A 131 16.80 -7.94 -9.59
CA THR A 131 17.20 -8.90 -10.65
C THR A 131 18.55 -8.52 -11.22
N GLY A 132 18.78 -7.26 -11.58
CA GLY A 132 20.08 -6.80 -12.06
C GLY A 132 21.19 -6.97 -11.04
N LEU A 133 20.93 -6.67 -9.78
CA LEU A 133 21.89 -6.84 -8.69
C LEU A 133 22.19 -8.31 -8.40
N GLN A 134 21.20 -9.19 -8.41
CA GLN A 134 21.41 -10.63 -8.22
C GLN A 134 22.22 -11.24 -9.38
N LEU A 135 21.93 -10.88 -10.63
CA LEU A 135 22.68 -11.33 -11.80
C LEU A 135 24.13 -10.84 -11.81
N SER A 136 24.40 -9.69 -11.18
CA SER A 136 25.78 -9.19 -11.01
C SER A 136 26.52 -9.82 -9.83
N GLY A 137 25.87 -10.67 -9.03
CA GLY A 137 26.46 -11.26 -7.83
C GLY A 137 26.61 -10.28 -6.66
N ALA A 138 25.79 -9.21 -6.64
CA ALA A 138 25.86 -8.19 -5.59
C ALA A 138 25.48 -8.76 -4.21
N SER A 139 26.07 -8.20 -3.16
CA SER A 139 25.81 -8.58 -1.77
C SER A 139 25.75 -7.35 -0.86
N PHE A 140 25.06 -7.47 0.26
CA PHE A 140 25.04 -6.51 1.34
C PHE A 140 25.80 -7.10 2.55
N GLY A 141 27.06 -6.72 2.70
CA GLY A 141 27.98 -7.39 3.62
C GLY A 141 28.14 -8.86 3.23
N ASN A 142 27.84 -9.78 4.16
CA ASN A 142 27.92 -11.22 3.92
C ASN A 142 26.60 -11.81 3.38
N MET A 143 25.54 -10.99 3.18
CA MET A 143 24.25 -11.45 2.70
C MET A 143 24.14 -11.21 1.19
N ALA A 144 23.95 -12.28 0.41
CA ALA A 144 23.66 -12.16 -1.02
C ALA A 144 22.34 -11.42 -1.26
N LEU A 145 22.32 -10.53 -2.23
CA LEU A 145 21.07 -9.90 -2.68
C LEU A 145 20.33 -10.88 -3.59
N MET A 146 19.16 -11.33 -3.15
CA MET A 146 18.41 -12.36 -3.83
C MET A 146 16.93 -11.96 -3.98
N ILE A 147 16.47 -11.90 -5.22
CA ILE A 147 15.04 -11.75 -5.55
C ILE A 147 14.39 -13.11 -5.81
N PHE A 148 15.13 -14.06 -6.39
CA PHE A 148 14.68 -15.42 -6.68
C PHE A 148 15.71 -16.44 -6.19
N ASN A 149 15.27 -17.47 -5.47
CA ASN A 149 16.12 -18.54 -4.94
C ASN A 149 16.20 -19.78 -5.86
N TYR A 150 15.58 -19.70 -7.02
CA TYR A 150 15.65 -20.72 -8.07
C TYR A 150 16.40 -20.15 -9.28
N ASP A 151 15.84 -20.11 -10.44
CA ASP A 151 16.48 -19.48 -11.59
C ASP A 151 16.24 -17.96 -11.60
N CYS A 152 17.31 -17.17 -11.69
CA CYS A 152 17.22 -15.72 -11.79
C CYS A 152 17.48 -15.28 -13.23
N SER A 153 16.47 -14.71 -13.87
CA SER A 153 16.58 -14.21 -15.24
C SER A 153 15.62 -13.03 -15.47
N TRP A 154 15.92 -12.22 -16.47
CA TRP A 154 15.04 -11.13 -16.87
C TRP A 154 13.66 -11.61 -17.31
N SER A 155 13.57 -12.80 -17.94
CA SER A 155 12.29 -13.37 -18.35
C SER A 155 11.39 -13.68 -17.14
N ILE A 156 11.95 -14.20 -16.06
CA ILE A 156 11.21 -14.43 -14.80
C ILE A 156 10.78 -13.13 -14.18
N ALA A 157 11.66 -12.12 -14.14
CA ALA A 157 11.31 -10.79 -13.60
C ALA A 157 10.15 -10.15 -14.38
N PHE A 158 10.18 -10.21 -15.71
CA PHE A 158 9.09 -9.70 -16.55
C PHE A 158 7.79 -10.49 -16.37
N LEU A 159 7.87 -11.80 -16.20
CA LEU A 159 6.70 -12.63 -15.92
C LEU A 159 6.04 -12.23 -14.59
N HIS A 160 6.83 -12.02 -13.52
CA HIS A 160 6.32 -11.52 -12.24
C HIS A 160 5.69 -10.13 -12.39
N ALA A 161 6.36 -9.22 -13.10
CA ALA A 161 5.84 -7.88 -13.38
C ALA A 161 4.50 -7.94 -14.14
N ALA A 162 4.33 -8.86 -15.08
CA ALA A 162 3.08 -9.02 -15.82
C ALA A 162 1.91 -9.39 -14.89
N PHE A 163 2.10 -10.28 -13.91
CA PHE A 163 1.08 -10.61 -12.91
C PHE A 163 0.73 -9.40 -12.02
N VAL A 164 1.75 -8.66 -11.57
CA VAL A 164 1.53 -7.44 -10.78
C VAL A 164 0.76 -6.39 -11.57
N VAL A 165 1.10 -6.18 -12.86
CA VAL A 165 0.39 -5.24 -13.74
C VAL A 165 -1.06 -5.69 -13.96
N PHE A 166 -1.28 -6.99 -14.17
CA PHE A 166 -2.64 -7.54 -14.34
C PHE A 166 -3.49 -7.32 -13.09
N GLU A 167 -2.98 -7.64 -11.90
CA GLU A 167 -3.69 -7.39 -10.65
C GLU A 167 -3.92 -5.89 -10.40
N ALA A 168 -2.88 -5.06 -10.58
CA ALA A 168 -2.99 -3.62 -10.42
C ALA A 168 -4.05 -3.01 -11.33
N ALA A 169 -4.17 -3.47 -12.58
CA ALA A 169 -5.21 -3.01 -13.50
C ALA A 169 -6.63 -3.31 -12.98
N ILE A 170 -6.84 -4.51 -12.43
CA ILE A 170 -8.11 -4.90 -11.82
C ILE A 170 -8.39 -4.03 -10.58
N LEU A 171 -7.40 -3.86 -9.69
CA LEU A 171 -7.56 -3.06 -8.48
C LEU A 171 -7.79 -1.58 -8.79
N VAL A 172 -7.13 -1.00 -9.81
CA VAL A 172 -7.37 0.37 -10.27
C VAL A 172 -8.81 0.52 -10.77
N PHE A 173 -9.31 -0.44 -11.55
CA PHE A 173 -10.70 -0.42 -12.00
C PHE A 173 -11.67 -0.42 -10.82
N PHE A 174 -11.47 -1.30 -9.83
CA PHE A 174 -12.31 -1.32 -8.63
C PHE A 174 -12.14 -0.08 -7.77
N ALA A 175 -10.92 0.44 -7.61
CA ALA A 175 -10.66 1.66 -6.84
C ALA A 175 -11.40 2.87 -7.41
N ILE A 176 -11.42 3.02 -8.75
CA ILE A 176 -12.17 4.10 -9.43
C ILE A 176 -13.67 3.94 -9.19
N ARG A 177 -14.22 2.73 -9.37
CA ARG A 177 -15.65 2.46 -9.12
C ARG A 177 -16.05 2.73 -7.68
N MET A 178 -15.31 2.16 -6.73
CA MET A 178 -15.58 2.34 -5.29
C MET A 178 -15.44 3.81 -4.88
N GLY A 179 -14.51 4.56 -5.49
CA GLY A 179 -14.36 6.00 -5.26
C GLY A 179 -15.56 6.79 -5.75
N ALA A 180 -16.11 6.45 -6.93
CA ALA A 180 -17.33 7.07 -7.44
C ALA A 180 -18.55 6.76 -6.56
N GLU A 181 -18.74 5.51 -6.17
CA GLU A 181 -19.81 5.09 -5.26
C GLU A 181 -19.73 5.79 -3.89
N GLN A 182 -18.50 5.98 -3.37
CA GLN A 182 -18.30 6.72 -2.13
C GLN A 182 -18.72 8.19 -2.25
N LYS A 183 -18.36 8.85 -3.37
CA LYS A 183 -18.77 10.25 -3.61
C LYS A 183 -20.28 10.39 -3.71
N GLN A 184 -20.96 9.50 -4.43
CA GLN A 184 -22.43 9.49 -4.49
C GLN A 184 -23.05 9.30 -3.09
N SER A 185 -22.51 8.39 -2.28
CA SER A 185 -22.98 8.18 -0.91
C SER A 185 -22.83 9.44 -0.05
N ILE A 186 -21.72 10.18 -0.18
CA ILE A 186 -21.49 11.44 0.55
C ILE A 186 -22.52 12.49 0.10
N GLN A 187 -22.78 12.63 -1.20
CA GLN A 187 -23.78 13.57 -1.73
C GLN A 187 -25.19 13.27 -1.20
N ILE A 188 -25.57 11.99 -1.14
CA ILE A 188 -26.86 11.57 -0.57
C ILE A 188 -26.96 11.98 0.91
N ILE A 189 -25.90 11.76 1.69
CA ILE A 189 -25.86 12.15 3.11
C ILE A 189 -26.01 13.67 3.25
N GLU A 190 -25.37 14.47 2.41
CA GLU A 190 -25.48 15.94 2.41
C GLU A 190 -26.91 16.38 2.10
N ILE A 191 -27.56 15.79 1.09
CA ILE A 191 -28.94 16.10 0.74
C ILE A 191 -29.87 15.78 1.91
N ILE A 192 -29.78 14.58 2.51
CA ILE A 192 -30.62 14.17 3.64
C ILE A 192 -30.46 15.15 4.82
N ARG A 193 -29.22 15.57 5.11
CA ARG A 193 -28.96 16.55 6.19
C ARG A 193 -29.45 17.95 5.85
N GLY A 194 -29.40 18.37 4.59
CA GLY A 194 -29.98 19.62 4.12
C GLY A 194 -31.49 19.65 4.35
N PHE A 195 -32.18 18.54 4.09
CA PHE A 195 -33.61 18.39 4.39
C PHE A 195 -33.91 18.53 5.89
N ASP A 196 -33.13 17.83 6.72
CA ASP A 196 -33.38 17.82 8.18
C ASP A 196 -33.12 19.20 8.82
N SER A 197 -32.17 19.98 8.31
CA SER A 197 -31.76 21.25 8.87
C SER A 197 -32.59 22.45 8.40
N ASN A 198 -33.07 22.48 7.16
CA ASN A 198 -33.64 23.65 6.51
C ASN A 198 -35.02 23.43 5.87
N ASN A 199 -35.58 22.20 5.88
CA ASN A 199 -36.72 21.80 5.05
C ASN A 199 -36.53 22.14 3.54
N ASP A 200 -35.27 22.22 3.08
CA ASP A 200 -34.94 22.65 1.73
C ASP A 200 -34.89 21.45 0.76
N LEU A 201 -35.93 21.36 -0.07
CA LEU A 201 -36.09 20.30 -1.08
C LEU A 201 -35.42 20.65 -2.42
N THR A 202 -34.64 21.73 -2.52
CA THR A 202 -34.10 22.22 -3.80
C THR A 202 -32.75 21.62 -4.17
N THR A 203 -32.06 21.00 -3.23
CA THR A 203 -30.73 20.39 -3.48
C THR A 203 -30.87 19.13 -4.35
N ARG A 204 -30.13 19.06 -5.47
CA ARG A 204 -30.13 17.91 -6.40
C ARG A 204 -28.77 17.24 -6.43
N LEU A 205 -28.76 15.96 -6.83
CA LEU A 205 -27.53 15.26 -7.18
C LEU A 205 -26.94 15.85 -8.46
N ASP A 206 -25.64 16.10 -8.47
CA ASP A 206 -24.92 16.40 -9.70
C ASP A 206 -24.68 15.08 -10.47
N ASP A 207 -25.02 15.06 -11.75
CA ASP A 207 -24.88 13.93 -12.67
C ASP A 207 -23.42 13.60 -13.02
#